data_7d461934e5b1b4af5d4140dee976668b
#
_entry.id   7d461934e5b1b4af5d4140dee976668b
#
_cell.length_a   1.000
_cell.length_b   1.000
_cell.length_c   1.000
_cell.angle_alpha   90.00
_cell.angle_beta   90.00
_cell.angle_gamma   90.00
#
_symmetry.space_group_name_H-M   'P 1'
#
loop_
_entity.id
_entity.type
_entity.pdbx_description
1 polymer ?
#
loop_
_entity_poly.entity_id
_entity_poly.type
_entity_poly.pdbx_seq_one_letter_code
_entity_poly.pdbx_strand_id
1 'polypeptide(L)'
;MYFVYITTNKYNAVFYVGVTNDLSRRVSEHKSHAVQGFTKKYNVDKCVFAQSFNSIKEALIAEKRIKGWTRDKKIALIKSINPDMIKITEF
;
A
#
# COMPACT_ATOMS: atom_id res chain seq x y z
N MET A 1 10.90 10.87 6.78
CA MET A 1 10.47 10.44 5.45
C MET A 1 9.08 9.80 5.56
N TYR A 2 8.26 9.97 4.54
CA TYR A 2 6.90 9.45 4.51
C TYR A 2 6.74 8.53 3.32
N PHE A 3 5.87 7.55 3.45
CA PHE A 3 5.65 6.54 2.40
C PHE A 3 4.18 6.45 2.03
N VAL A 4 3.91 6.41 0.73
CA VAL A 4 2.64 5.93 0.22
C VAL A 4 2.83 4.45 -0.14
N TYR A 5 1.95 3.61 0.35
CA TYR A 5 2.06 2.17 0.13
C TYR A 5 0.72 1.61 -0.34
N ILE A 6 0.78 0.47 -1.01
CA ILE A 6 -0.41 -0.27 -1.42
C ILE A 6 -0.27 -1.70 -0.92
N THR A 7 -1.29 -2.16 -0.19
CA THR A 7 -1.39 -3.55 0.24
C THR A 7 -2.54 -4.23 -0.48
N THR A 8 -2.46 -5.53 -0.61
CA THR A 8 -3.50 -6.33 -1.28
C THR A 8 -3.60 -7.70 -0.59
N ASN A 9 -4.60 -8.48 -0.97
CA ASN A 9 -4.75 -9.85 -0.52
C ASN A 9 -3.94 -10.80 -1.42
N LYS A 10 -3.90 -12.08 -1.06
CA LYS A 10 -3.12 -13.07 -1.82
C LYS A 10 -3.59 -13.26 -3.26
N TYR A 11 -4.81 -12.84 -3.57
CA TYR A 11 -5.38 -12.95 -4.91
C TYR A 11 -5.23 -11.66 -5.74
N ASN A 12 -4.62 -10.62 -5.17
CA ASN A 12 -4.50 -9.30 -5.80
C ASN A 12 -5.86 -8.73 -6.22
N ALA A 13 -6.89 -9.02 -5.43
CA ALA A 13 -8.27 -8.69 -5.77
C ALA A 13 -8.75 -7.40 -5.10
N VAL A 14 -8.19 -7.05 -3.94
CA VAL A 14 -8.59 -5.89 -3.15
C VAL A 14 -7.35 -5.09 -2.81
N PHE A 15 -7.41 -3.76 -2.95
CA PHE A 15 -6.26 -2.88 -2.72
C PHE A 15 -6.57 -1.85 -1.64
N TYR A 16 -5.60 -1.63 -0.76
CA TYR A 16 -5.65 -0.58 0.25
C TYR A 16 -4.45 0.34 0.03
N VAL A 17 -4.73 1.65 -0.05
CA VAL A 17 -3.70 2.69 -0.21
C VAL A 17 -3.60 3.47 1.08
N GLY A 18 -2.39 3.64 1.60
CA GLY A 18 -2.19 4.35 2.85
C GLY A 18 -0.91 5.16 2.86
N VAL A 19 -0.76 5.99 3.91
CA VAL A 19 0.43 6.79 4.17
C VAL A 19 0.96 6.43 5.56
N THR A 20 2.27 6.36 5.69
CA THR A 20 2.91 6.13 6.98
C THR A 20 4.29 6.77 7.02
N ASN A 21 4.77 7.10 8.20
CA ASN A 21 6.17 7.47 8.41
C ASN A 21 7.03 6.29 8.88
N ASP A 22 6.41 5.12 9.06
CA ASP A 22 7.10 3.90 9.48
C ASP A 22 6.49 2.71 8.73
N LEU A 23 7.06 2.42 7.57
CA LEU A 23 6.51 1.42 6.66
C LEU A 23 6.59 0.01 7.26
N SER A 24 7.70 -0.32 7.90
CA SER A 24 7.88 -1.65 8.51
C SER A 24 6.83 -1.92 9.58
N ARG A 25 6.60 -0.95 10.48
CA ARG A 25 5.59 -1.06 11.52
C ARG A 25 4.19 -1.20 10.91
N ARG A 26 3.87 -0.38 9.92
CA ARG A 26 2.53 -0.38 9.31
C ARG A 26 2.24 -1.70 8.60
N VAL A 27 3.22 -2.25 7.88
CA VAL A 27 3.07 -3.54 7.21
C VAL A 27 2.88 -4.66 8.25
N SER A 28 3.62 -4.60 9.35
CA SER A 28 3.47 -5.56 10.44
C SER A 28 2.07 -5.49 11.06
N GLU A 29 1.54 -4.28 11.25
CA GLU A 29 0.18 -4.08 11.77
C GLU A 29 -0.88 -4.67 10.84
N HIS A 30 -0.75 -4.46 9.53
CA HIS A 30 -1.66 -5.05 8.54
C HIS A 30 -1.60 -6.56 8.56
N LYS A 31 -0.40 -7.13 8.63
CA LYS A 31 -0.18 -8.57 8.64
C LYS A 31 -0.80 -9.23 9.88
N SER A 32 -0.71 -8.58 11.03
CA SER A 32 -1.29 -9.09 12.28
C SER A 32 -2.77 -8.75 12.43
N HIS A 33 -3.37 -8.08 11.44
CA HIS A 33 -4.77 -7.62 11.48
C HIS A 33 -5.06 -6.68 12.65
N ALA A 34 -4.04 -5.93 13.10
CA ALA A 34 -4.20 -4.95 14.16
C ALA A 34 -4.96 -3.70 13.69
N VAL A 35 -4.92 -3.43 12.37
CA VAL A 35 -5.66 -2.32 11.77
C VAL A 35 -7.11 -2.74 11.57
N GLN A 36 -8.05 -1.94 12.09
CA GLN A 36 -9.47 -2.23 12.02
C GLN A 36 -10.05 -1.92 10.64
N GLY A 37 -11.23 -2.47 10.36
CA GLY A 37 -12.00 -2.15 9.17
C GLY A 37 -11.58 -2.90 7.92
N PHE A 38 -11.32 -2.16 6.83
CA PHE A 38 -11.11 -2.71 5.50
C PHE A 38 -10.01 -3.78 5.44
N THR A 39 -8.84 -3.49 6.00
CA THR A 39 -7.69 -4.40 5.90
C THR A 39 -7.92 -5.71 6.67
N LYS A 40 -8.58 -5.62 7.82
CA LYS A 40 -8.94 -6.80 8.62
C LYS A 40 -9.97 -7.65 7.89
N LYS A 41 -11.00 -7.01 7.34
CA LYS A 41 -12.11 -7.71 6.68
C LYS A 41 -11.66 -8.47 5.43
N TYR A 42 -10.76 -7.88 4.65
CA TYR A 42 -10.37 -8.43 3.35
C TYR A 42 -8.99 -9.09 3.33
N ASN A 43 -8.34 -9.22 4.48
CA ASN A 43 -6.99 -9.82 4.60
C ASN A 43 -5.96 -9.15 3.68
N VAL A 44 -5.94 -7.81 3.66
CA VAL A 44 -5.03 -7.03 2.82
C VAL A 44 -3.70 -6.87 3.55
N ASP A 45 -2.93 -7.95 3.62
CA ASP A 45 -1.70 -8.01 4.40
C ASP A 45 -0.43 -8.10 3.55
N LYS A 46 -0.56 -8.07 2.22
CA LYS A 46 0.58 -8.17 1.31
C LYS A 46 0.91 -6.79 0.75
N CYS A 47 2.05 -6.21 1.15
CA CYS A 47 2.52 -4.95 0.61
C CYS A 47 3.17 -5.19 -0.76
N VAL A 48 2.66 -4.53 -1.80
CA VAL A 48 3.14 -4.70 -3.18
C VAL A 48 3.70 -3.42 -3.78
N PHE A 49 3.56 -2.29 -3.11
CA PHE A 49 4.04 -0.99 -3.60
C PHE A 49 4.40 -0.11 -2.41
N ALA A 50 5.49 0.64 -2.54
CA ALA A 50 5.87 1.69 -1.60
C ALA A 50 6.67 2.76 -2.33
N GLN A 51 6.39 4.02 -2.05
CA GLN A 51 7.11 5.16 -2.60
C GLN A 51 7.35 6.17 -1.49
N SER A 52 8.59 6.67 -1.40
CA SER A 52 8.98 7.62 -0.36
C SER A 52 8.76 9.06 -0.81
N PHE A 53 8.46 9.91 0.19
CA PHE A 53 8.30 11.36 0.01
C PHE A 53 8.99 12.08 1.15
N ASN A 54 9.56 13.25 0.88
CA ASN A 54 10.23 14.05 1.91
C ASN A 54 9.23 14.80 2.79
N SER A 55 8.04 15.05 2.30
CA SER A 55 7.03 15.86 2.96
C SER A 55 5.74 15.08 3.14
N ILE A 56 5.12 15.22 4.32
CA ILE A 56 3.80 14.63 4.60
C ILE A 56 2.74 15.17 3.63
N LYS A 57 2.83 16.44 3.27
CA LYS A 57 1.90 17.07 2.34
C LYS A 57 1.95 16.41 0.97
N GLU A 58 3.15 16.17 0.44
CA GLU A 58 3.33 15.48 -0.85
C GLU A 58 2.80 14.05 -0.78
N ALA A 59 3.08 13.35 0.30
CA ALA A 59 2.61 11.98 0.50
C ALA A 59 1.09 11.92 0.54
N LEU A 60 0.45 12.84 1.25
CA LEU A 60 -1.01 12.87 1.35
C LEU A 60 -1.68 13.20 0.00
N ILE A 61 -1.07 14.09 -0.78
CA ILE A 61 -1.56 14.42 -2.13
C ILE A 61 -1.49 13.17 -3.01
N ALA A 62 -0.37 12.46 -2.98
CA ALA A 62 -0.18 11.25 -3.78
C ALA A 62 -1.16 10.14 -3.35
N GLU A 63 -1.33 9.94 -2.05
CA GLU A 63 -2.25 8.94 -1.51
C GLU A 63 -3.68 9.21 -1.98
N LYS A 64 -4.13 10.46 -1.85
CA LYS A 64 -5.48 10.86 -2.25
C LYS A 64 -5.70 10.65 -3.74
N ARG A 65 -4.70 10.98 -4.56
CA ARG A 65 -4.75 10.80 -6.00
C ARG A 65 -4.87 9.31 -6.36
N ILE A 66 -4.02 8.48 -5.79
CA ILE A 66 -3.99 7.04 -6.07
C ILE A 66 -5.28 6.37 -5.60
N LYS A 67 -5.81 6.76 -4.46
CA LYS A 67 -7.09 6.25 -3.97
C LYS A 67 -8.23 6.47 -4.96
N GLY A 68 -8.21 7.58 -5.68
CA GLY A 68 -9.22 7.92 -6.67
C GLY A 68 -9.05 7.20 -8.01
N TRP A 69 -7.95 6.50 -8.23
CA TRP A 69 -7.69 5.80 -9.49
C TRP A 69 -8.52 4.53 -9.62
N THR A 70 -8.73 4.12 -10.87
CA THR A 70 -9.33 2.82 -11.16
C THR A 70 -8.41 1.70 -10.70
N ARG A 71 -8.95 0.50 -10.58
CA ARG A 71 -8.18 -0.69 -10.25
C ARG A 71 -7.04 -0.92 -11.26
N ASP A 72 -7.34 -0.78 -12.55
CA ASP A 72 -6.34 -0.99 -13.61
C ASP A 72 -5.18 -0.02 -13.50
N LYS A 73 -5.45 1.24 -13.16
CA LYS A 73 -4.39 2.24 -12.94
C LYS A 73 -3.54 1.90 -11.72
N LYS A 74 -4.15 1.42 -10.65
CA LYS A 74 -3.41 0.99 -9.46
C LYS A 74 -2.49 -0.19 -9.78
N ILE A 75 -3.00 -1.16 -10.52
CA ILE A 75 -2.21 -2.32 -10.94
C ILE A 75 -1.05 -1.89 -11.84
N ALA A 76 -1.30 -0.98 -12.79
CA ALA A 76 -0.25 -0.47 -13.66
C ALA A 76 0.86 0.23 -12.87
N LEU A 77 0.50 1.03 -11.86
CA LEU A 77 1.47 1.68 -10.99
C LEU A 77 2.31 0.65 -10.24
N ILE A 78 1.67 -0.35 -9.64
CA ILE A 78 2.37 -1.41 -8.90
C ILE A 78 3.34 -2.14 -9.84
N LYS A 79 2.89 -2.53 -11.02
CA LYS A 79 3.72 -3.28 -11.97
C LYS A 79 4.86 -2.48 -12.56
N SER A 80 4.82 -1.15 -12.49
CA SER A 80 5.93 -0.31 -12.94
C SER A 80 7.20 -0.53 -12.12
N ILE A 81 7.08 -0.96 -10.87
CA ILE A 81 8.23 -1.25 -10.00
C ILE A 81 8.23 -2.68 -9.47
N ASN A 82 7.11 -3.38 -9.57
CA ASN A 82 6.93 -4.73 -9.04
C ASN A 82 6.07 -5.53 -10.03
N PRO A 83 6.65 -5.93 -11.18
CA PRO A 83 5.87 -6.53 -12.29
C PRO A 83 5.10 -7.78 -11.91
N ASP A 84 5.63 -8.57 -10.99
CA ASP A 84 4.99 -9.82 -10.57
C ASP A 84 4.10 -9.65 -9.35
N MET A 85 3.98 -8.42 -8.84
CA MET A 85 3.18 -8.09 -7.66
C MET A 85 3.49 -9.01 -6.48
N ILE A 86 4.77 -9.28 -6.28
CA ILE A 86 5.23 -10.11 -5.17
C ILE A 86 5.31 -9.28 -3.90
N LYS A 87 5.20 -9.94 -2.76
CA LYS A 87 5.27 -9.29 -1.46
C LYS A 87 6.63 -8.63 -1.24
N ILE A 88 6.61 -7.34 -0.89
CA ILE A 88 7.81 -6.61 -0.51
C ILE A 88 8.12 -6.96 0.96
N THR A 89 9.33 -7.43 1.22
CA THR A 89 9.75 -7.86 2.56
C THR A 89 10.86 -6.99 3.15
N GLU A 90 11.51 -6.17 2.34
CA GLU A 90 12.59 -5.28 2.79
C GLU A 90 12.14 -3.82 2.65
N PHE A 91 12.30 -3.07 3.73
CA PHE A 91 11.88 -1.66 3.80
C PHE A 91 12.99 -0.77 4.31
#